data_50eb25ac56ed07cf1bd8520bdc90782a
#
_entry.id   50eb25ac56ed07cf1bd8520bdc90782a
#
_cell.length_a   1.000
_cell.length_b   1.000
_cell.length_c   1.000
_cell.angle_alpha   90.00
_cell.angle_beta   90.00
_cell.angle_gamma   90.00
#
_symmetry.space_group_name_H-M   'P 1'
#
loop_
_entity.id
_entity.type
_entity.pdbx_description
1 polymer ?
#
loop_
_entity_poly.entity_id
_entity_poly.type
_entity_poly.pdbx_seq_one_letter_code
_entity_poly.pdbx_strand_id
1 'polypeptide(L)'
;MSELAGNGCQIIVPFDERKPLKEIEKSILKKYRKYTWSKFIKAIKDYKLVEEGDKIAVAISGGKDSLLMAKMFQELKKHGQVNFDLEFIAMDPGYHPDIRQLLIDNCEYLEIPIKLFDANIFEVADEIASDYPCYMCARMRRGALYNKAEELGCNKLALGHHFDDVIETTMLNLLCAGNFKTMLPKLNSTNFDGIQIIRPLYYIREESIIKFIQNSGIWPLNCACMVAAKKTGNKRYEIKNLIKSLGDNFQEVEKSIFRAAQNVYLDSVLGWEQDGKRHSFLDKFEVEDK
;
A
#
# COMPACT_ATOMS: atom_id res chain seq x y z
N MET A 1 -21.34 3.04 16.25
CA MET A 1 -20.18 2.62 15.45
C MET A 1 -20.45 2.51 13.93
N SER A 2 -21.70 2.50 13.49
CA SER A 2 -22.07 2.45 12.04
C SER A 2 -21.96 3.79 11.28
N GLU A 3 -21.82 4.91 11.97
CA GLU A 3 -21.77 6.25 11.35
C GLU A 3 -20.37 6.75 11.00
N LEU A 4 -19.32 5.99 11.35
CA LEU A 4 -17.91 6.38 11.13
C LEU A 4 -17.29 5.78 9.85
N ALA A 5 -18.05 5.04 9.05
CA ALA A 5 -17.55 4.48 7.80
C ALA A 5 -17.92 5.39 6.64
N GLY A 6 -16.93 5.98 5.98
CA GLY A 6 -17.13 6.70 4.74
C GLY A 6 -17.69 5.82 3.63
N ASN A 7 -18.53 6.39 2.77
CA ASN A 7 -19.07 5.72 1.59
C ASN A 7 -17.91 5.18 0.72
N GLY A 8 -17.77 3.84 0.67
CA GLY A 8 -16.77 3.15 -0.13
C GLY A 8 -15.69 2.37 0.63
N CYS A 9 -15.59 2.51 1.96
CA CYS A 9 -14.73 1.64 2.77
C CYS A 9 -15.54 0.46 3.32
N GLN A 10 -15.13 -0.75 3.00
CA GLN A 10 -15.73 -1.95 3.57
C GLN A 10 -15.34 -2.04 5.05
N ILE A 11 -16.35 -2.01 5.94
CA ILE A 11 -16.14 -2.31 7.36
C ILE A 11 -15.81 -3.79 7.48
N ILE A 12 -14.63 -4.11 7.99
CA ILE A 12 -14.23 -5.49 8.24
C ILE A 12 -14.65 -5.84 9.66
N VAL A 13 -15.63 -6.72 9.75
CA VAL A 13 -16.11 -7.28 11.02
C VAL A 13 -15.41 -8.62 11.21
N PRO A 14 -14.71 -8.85 12.33
CA PRO A 14 -14.18 -10.15 12.68
C PRO A 14 -15.29 -11.19 12.80
N PHE A 15 -15.00 -12.45 12.47
CA PHE A 15 -15.97 -13.54 12.60
C PHE A 15 -16.07 -14.05 14.04
N ASP A 16 -14.95 -14.02 14.76
CA ASP A 16 -14.79 -14.59 16.09
C ASP A 16 -14.13 -13.59 17.05
N GLU A 17 -14.01 -13.97 18.30
CA GLU A 17 -13.17 -13.30 19.27
C GLU A 17 -11.69 -13.30 18.83
N ARG A 18 -10.93 -12.36 19.38
CA ARG A 18 -9.50 -12.20 19.09
C ARG A 18 -8.72 -13.46 19.48
N LYS A 19 -8.07 -14.07 18.51
CA LYS A 19 -7.28 -15.31 18.70
C LYS A 19 -5.96 -15.02 19.40
N PRO A 20 -5.42 -16.00 20.15
CA PRO A 20 -4.10 -15.88 20.75
C PRO A 20 -3.02 -15.53 19.69
N LEU A 21 -2.08 -14.64 20.03
CA LEU A 21 -1.06 -14.14 19.11
C LEU A 21 -0.28 -15.27 18.41
N LYS A 22 0.11 -16.32 19.14
CA LYS A 22 0.81 -17.48 18.59
C LYS A 22 0.00 -18.22 17.50
N GLU A 23 -1.32 -18.23 17.60
CA GLU A 23 -2.19 -18.81 16.57
C GLU A 23 -2.27 -17.90 15.34
N ILE A 24 -2.34 -16.58 15.54
CA ILE A 24 -2.31 -15.60 14.46
C ILE A 24 -1.01 -15.75 13.65
N GLU A 25 0.15 -15.74 14.31
CA GLU A 25 1.47 -15.91 13.68
C GLU A 25 1.59 -17.24 12.94
N LYS A 26 1.20 -18.34 13.60
CA LYS A 26 1.18 -19.66 12.99
C LYS A 26 0.27 -19.73 11.76
N SER A 27 -0.84 -18.99 11.76
CA SER A 27 -1.78 -18.96 10.63
C SER A 27 -1.17 -18.34 9.38
N ILE A 28 -0.36 -17.29 9.52
CA ILE A 28 0.39 -16.65 8.41
C ILE A 28 1.29 -17.68 7.72
N LEU A 29 2.06 -18.45 8.52
CA LEU A 29 3.04 -19.38 8.01
C LEU A 29 2.46 -20.73 7.55
N LYS A 30 1.21 -21.07 7.97
CA LYS A 30 0.56 -22.36 7.65
C LYS A 30 -0.71 -22.14 6.83
N LYS A 31 -1.83 -21.75 7.47
CA LYS A 31 -3.16 -21.67 6.85
C LYS A 31 -3.18 -20.71 5.63
N TYR A 32 -2.57 -19.53 5.77
CA TYR A 32 -2.54 -18.50 4.75
C TYR A 32 -1.25 -18.48 3.92
N ARG A 33 -0.31 -19.43 4.15
CA ARG A 33 1.01 -19.46 3.52
C ARG A 33 0.99 -19.21 2.02
N LYS A 34 0.12 -19.92 1.28
CA LYS A 34 0.03 -19.84 -0.19
C LYS A 34 -0.39 -18.44 -0.67
N TYR A 35 -1.30 -17.81 0.06
CA TYR A 35 -1.98 -16.59 -0.37
C TYR A 35 -1.34 -15.32 0.17
N THR A 36 -0.59 -15.41 1.26
CA THR A 36 0.06 -14.27 1.91
C THR A 36 1.58 -14.47 2.00
N TRP A 37 2.09 -15.32 2.86
CA TRP A 37 3.51 -15.48 3.12
C TRP A 37 4.35 -15.78 1.87
N SER A 38 3.95 -16.78 1.07
CA SER A 38 4.69 -17.13 -0.15
C SER A 38 4.68 -15.97 -1.18
N LYS A 39 3.62 -15.18 -1.22
CA LYS A 39 3.51 -14.01 -2.08
C LYS A 39 4.38 -12.85 -1.60
N PHE A 40 4.43 -12.64 -0.28
CA PHE A 40 5.31 -11.69 0.36
C PHE A 40 6.79 -12.00 0.08
N ILE A 41 7.22 -13.24 0.34
CA ILE A 41 8.59 -13.67 0.06
C ILE A 41 8.91 -13.58 -1.43
N LYS A 42 7.96 -13.91 -2.30
CA LYS A 42 8.12 -13.76 -3.75
C LYS A 42 8.35 -12.30 -4.13
N ALA A 43 7.57 -11.36 -3.61
CA ALA A 43 7.75 -9.94 -3.90
C ALA A 43 9.12 -9.42 -3.43
N ILE A 44 9.55 -9.82 -2.22
CA ILE A 44 10.87 -9.47 -1.68
C ILE A 44 11.99 -9.93 -2.62
N LYS A 45 11.90 -11.18 -3.10
CA LYS A 45 12.93 -11.76 -3.98
C LYS A 45 12.92 -11.16 -5.38
N ASP A 46 11.76 -11.13 -6.04
CA ASP A 46 11.61 -10.68 -7.42
C ASP A 46 12.05 -9.22 -7.58
N TYR A 47 11.76 -8.38 -6.59
CA TYR A 47 12.01 -6.94 -6.66
C TYR A 47 13.17 -6.47 -5.76
N LYS A 48 13.90 -7.39 -5.11
CA LYS A 48 15.00 -7.08 -4.19
C LYS A 48 14.58 -5.99 -3.19
N LEU A 49 13.45 -6.24 -2.49
CA LEU A 49 12.88 -5.25 -1.58
C LEU A 49 13.62 -5.16 -0.25
N VAL A 50 14.23 -6.26 0.18
CA VAL A 50 15.03 -6.35 1.42
C VAL A 50 16.40 -6.90 1.08
N GLU A 51 17.44 -6.20 1.50
CA GLU A 51 18.85 -6.53 1.26
C GLU A 51 19.63 -6.52 2.58
N GLU A 52 20.82 -7.09 2.57
CA GLU A 52 21.69 -7.16 3.74
C GLU A 52 22.04 -5.76 4.24
N GLY A 53 21.91 -5.54 5.54
CA GLY A 53 22.22 -4.27 6.19
C GLY A 53 21.13 -3.20 6.08
N ASP A 54 19.97 -3.52 5.47
CA ASP A 54 18.85 -2.55 5.43
C ASP A 54 18.34 -2.19 6.83
N LYS A 55 17.93 -0.95 6.99
CA LYS A 55 17.11 -0.49 8.11
C LYS A 55 15.78 0.02 7.57
N ILE A 56 14.70 -0.73 7.84
CA ILE A 56 13.40 -0.55 7.19
C ILE A 56 12.40 0.07 8.16
N ALA A 57 11.86 1.24 7.82
CA ALA A 57 10.70 1.80 8.48
C ALA A 57 9.44 1.16 7.92
N VAL A 58 8.65 0.48 8.77
CA VAL A 58 7.37 -0.12 8.41
C VAL A 58 6.24 0.82 8.82
N ALA A 59 5.53 1.37 7.85
CA ALA A 59 4.46 2.33 8.11
C ALA A 59 3.19 1.61 8.59
N ILE A 60 2.73 1.95 9.80
CA ILE A 60 1.57 1.39 10.45
C ILE A 60 0.44 2.43 10.45
N SER A 61 -0.60 2.16 9.68
CA SER A 61 -1.82 2.98 9.66
C SER A 61 -2.93 2.43 10.58
N GLY A 62 -2.71 1.27 11.19
CA GLY A 62 -3.73 0.53 11.93
C GLY A 62 -4.73 -0.23 11.05
N GLY A 63 -4.72 -0.02 9.74
CA GLY A 63 -5.55 -0.76 8.80
C GLY A 63 -5.05 -2.19 8.57
N LYS A 64 -5.93 -3.03 8.03
CA LYS A 64 -5.71 -4.46 7.76
C LYS A 64 -4.36 -4.79 7.10
N ASP A 65 -3.99 -3.97 6.10
CA ASP A 65 -2.80 -4.21 5.28
C ASP A 65 -1.52 -3.94 6.06
N SER A 66 -1.48 -2.83 6.79
CA SER A 66 -0.31 -2.45 7.59
C SER A 66 -0.07 -3.39 8.77
N LEU A 67 -1.12 -3.88 9.42
CA LEU A 67 -1.00 -4.85 10.52
C LEU A 67 -0.48 -6.20 10.02
N LEU A 68 -1.00 -6.70 8.89
CA LEU A 68 -0.48 -7.93 8.28
C LEU A 68 0.97 -7.75 7.84
N MET A 69 1.30 -6.63 7.19
CA MET A 69 2.67 -6.32 6.75
C MET A 69 3.65 -6.31 7.92
N ALA A 70 3.30 -5.70 9.03
CA ALA A 70 4.13 -5.66 10.23
C ALA A 70 4.43 -7.07 10.75
N LYS A 71 3.40 -7.91 10.88
CA LYS A 71 3.58 -9.30 11.32
C LYS A 71 4.44 -10.10 10.37
N MET A 72 4.29 -9.91 9.05
CA MET A 72 5.12 -10.57 8.07
C MET A 72 6.61 -10.15 8.14
N PHE A 73 6.89 -8.88 8.41
CA PHE A 73 8.26 -8.41 8.63
C PHE A 73 8.86 -8.98 9.91
N GLN A 74 8.08 -9.07 11.00
CA GLN A 74 8.53 -9.73 12.23
C GLN A 74 8.87 -11.21 11.98
N GLU A 75 8.01 -11.93 11.24
CA GLU A 75 8.29 -13.32 10.87
C GLU A 75 9.48 -13.46 9.91
N LEU A 76 9.66 -12.52 8.98
CA LEU A 76 10.83 -12.48 8.12
C LEU A 76 12.13 -12.28 8.92
N LYS A 77 12.13 -11.38 9.91
CA LYS A 77 13.26 -11.15 10.79
C LYS A 77 13.60 -12.38 11.64
N LYS A 78 12.58 -13.12 12.12
CA LYS A 78 12.76 -14.35 12.91
C LYS A 78 13.35 -15.52 12.08
N HIS A 79 12.94 -15.64 10.81
CA HIS A 79 13.17 -16.83 10.00
C HIS A 79 13.94 -16.56 8.70
N GLY A 80 14.23 -15.31 8.38
CA GLY A 80 14.96 -14.90 7.19
C GLY A 80 16.45 -15.20 7.28
N GLN A 81 17.10 -15.29 6.11
CA GLN A 81 18.54 -15.45 5.99
C GLN A 81 19.28 -14.11 5.83
N VAL A 82 18.53 -13.02 5.58
CA VAL A 82 19.06 -11.67 5.39
C VAL A 82 19.01 -10.94 6.71
N ASN A 83 20.11 -10.31 7.10
CA ASN A 83 20.14 -9.48 8.30
C ASN A 83 19.77 -8.03 7.97
N PHE A 84 18.73 -7.53 8.62
CA PHE A 84 18.20 -6.17 8.45
C PHE A 84 17.53 -5.69 9.73
N ASP A 85 17.36 -4.39 9.90
CA ASP A 85 16.69 -3.81 11.05
C ASP A 85 15.29 -3.28 10.71
N LEU A 86 14.43 -3.26 11.72
CA LEU A 86 13.04 -2.82 11.62
C LEU A 86 12.74 -1.69 12.59
N GLU A 87 12.08 -0.67 12.09
CA GLU A 87 11.42 0.36 12.86
C GLU A 87 9.94 0.39 12.48
N PHE A 88 9.03 0.30 13.43
CA PHE A 88 7.60 0.40 13.18
C PHE A 88 7.13 1.81 13.51
N ILE A 89 6.71 2.57 12.51
CA ILE A 89 6.32 3.97 12.67
C ILE A 89 4.82 4.12 12.41
N ALA A 90 4.14 4.77 13.34
CA ALA A 90 2.72 5.09 13.21
C ALA A 90 2.54 6.61 13.32
N MET A 91 1.88 7.20 12.34
CA MET A 91 1.58 8.62 12.33
C MET A 91 0.14 8.84 12.79
N ASP A 92 -0.03 9.72 13.75
CA ASP A 92 -1.33 10.26 14.15
C ASP A 92 -1.60 11.58 13.38
N PRO A 93 -2.50 11.59 12.40
CA PRO A 93 -2.82 12.79 11.64
C PRO A 93 -3.85 13.70 12.33
N GLY A 94 -4.20 13.45 13.59
CA GLY A 94 -5.28 14.07 14.36
C GLY A 94 -6.46 13.11 14.54
N TYR A 95 -6.21 11.87 14.94
CA TYR A 95 -7.28 10.89 15.18
C TYR A 95 -8.16 11.27 16.37
N HIS A 96 -9.43 10.87 16.31
CA HIS A 96 -10.26 10.83 17.51
C HIS A 96 -9.60 9.91 18.56
N PRO A 97 -9.67 10.25 19.87
CA PRO A 97 -9.03 9.46 20.94
C PRO A 97 -9.32 7.95 20.88
N ASP A 98 -10.56 7.56 20.60
CA ASP A 98 -10.96 6.14 20.52
C ASP A 98 -10.28 5.41 19.34
N ILE A 99 -10.09 6.10 18.22
CA ILE A 99 -9.40 5.55 17.03
C ILE A 99 -7.92 5.40 17.32
N ARG A 100 -7.32 6.41 17.96
CA ARG A 100 -5.94 6.36 18.41
C ARG A 100 -5.70 5.22 19.39
N GLN A 101 -6.62 5.04 20.35
CA GLN A 101 -6.54 3.95 21.32
C GLN A 101 -6.65 2.58 20.63
N LEU A 102 -7.59 2.40 19.70
CA LEU A 102 -7.72 1.14 18.95
C LEU A 102 -6.45 0.80 18.15
N LEU A 103 -5.75 1.81 17.59
CA LEU A 103 -4.45 1.60 16.94
C LEU A 103 -3.44 1.04 17.94
N ILE A 104 -3.33 1.67 19.10
CA ILE A 104 -2.39 1.28 20.16
C ILE A 104 -2.72 -0.14 20.66
N ASP A 105 -3.97 -0.41 20.99
CA ASP A 105 -4.43 -1.72 21.48
C ASP A 105 -4.14 -2.86 20.49
N ASN A 106 -4.35 -2.61 19.19
CA ASN A 106 -4.03 -3.59 18.16
C ASN A 106 -2.52 -3.85 18.05
N CYS A 107 -1.72 -2.79 18.12
CA CYS A 107 -0.27 -2.92 18.03
C CYS A 107 0.33 -3.59 19.26
N GLU A 108 -0.15 -3.25 20.46
CA GLU A 108 0.25 -3.91 21.72
C GLU A 108 -0.13 -5.40 21.68
N TYR A 109 -1.37 -5.72 21.31
CA TYR A 109 -1.82 -7.10 21.23
C TYR A 109 -1.01 -7.94 20.23
N LEU A 110 -0.64 -7.34 19.10
CA LEU A 110 0.17 -7.99 18.07
C LEU A 110 1.68 -7.93 18.34
N GLU A 111 2.08 -7.37 19.48
CA GLU A 111 3.50 -7.13 19.82
C GLU A 111 4.24 -6.39 18.71
N ILE A 112 3.62 -5.37 18.12
CA ILE A 112 4.24 -4.47 17.15
C ILE A 112 4.73 -3.24 17.91
N PRO A 113 6.05 -3.04 18.10
CA PRO A 113 6.60 -1.93 18.88
C PRO A 113 6.58 -0.63 18.08
N ILE A 114 5.41 0.01 17.98
CA ILE A 114 5.24 1.23 17.21
C ILE A 114 5.90 2.44 17.87
N LYS A 115 6.52 3.29 17.06
CA LYS A 115 6.89 4.66 17.40
C LYS A 115 5.79 5.58 16.88
N LEU A 116 4.85 5.94 17.75
CA LEU A 116 3.77 6.84 17.42
C LEU A 116 4.28 8.29 17.45
N PHE A 117 3.94 9.08 16.42
CA PHE A 117 4.24 10.49 16.33
C PHE A 117 3.06 11.28 15.76
N ASP A 118 2.88 12.50 16.29
CA ASP A 118 1.79 13.37 15.89
C ASP A 118 2.17 14.18 14.64
N ALA A 119 1.20 14.37 13.76
CA ALA A 119 1.32 15.24 12.61
C ALA A 119 -0.08 15.85 12.33
N ASN A 120 -0.28 17.12 12.64
CA ASN A 120 -1.57 17.82 12.52
C ASN A 120 -2.01 18.04 11.07
N ILE A 121 -2.13 16.93 10.35
CA ILE A 121 -2.40 16.95 8.89
C ILE A 121 -3.86 17.26 8.61
N PHE A 122 -4.77 16.83 9.46
CA PHE A 122 -6.20 17.06 9.23
C PHE A 122 -6.57 18.54 9.38
N GLU A 123 -6.01 19.25 10.37
CA GLU A 123 -6.21 20.69 10.54
C GLU A 123 -5.66 21.45 9.35
N VAL A 124 -4.40 21.18 8.97
CA VAL A 124 -3.74 21.86 7.86
C VAL A 124 -4.39 21.57 6.51
N ALA A 125 -4.86 20.35 6.27
CA ALA A 125 -5.52 19.98 5.03
C ALA A 125 -6.92 20.62 4.88
N ASP A 126 -7.62 20.85 5.97
CA ASP A 126 -8.92 21.53 5.99
C ASP A 126 -8.75 23.04 5.72
N GLU A 127 -7.68 23.65 6.21
CA GLU A 127 -7.41 25.08 6.03
C GLU A 127 -6.90 25.44 4.63
N ILE A 128 -6.04 24.59 4.02
CA ILE A 128 -5.30 24.95 2.80
C ILE A 128 -5.96 24.42 1.52
N ALA A 129 -6.73 23.33 1.59
CA ALA A 129 -7.15 22.60 0.39
C ALA A 129 -8.65 22.49 0.21
N SER A 130 -9.32 23.61 -0.14
CA SER A 130 -10.76 23.60 -0.47
C SER A 130 -11.10 22.66 -1.64
N ASP A 131 -10.22 22.52 -2.65
CA ASP A 131 -10.52 21.82 -3.90
C ASP A 131 -10.06 20.36 -3.96
N TYR A 132 -8.92 20.02 -3.35
CA TYR A 132 -8.33 18.67 -3.40
C TYR A 132 -7.77 18.17 -2.05
N PRO A 133 -8.56 18.12 -0.97
CA PRO A 133 -8.07 17.82 0.38
C PRO A 133 -7.47 16.41 0.48
N CYS A 134 -8.00 15.42 -0.25
CA CYS A 134 -7.49 14.05 -0.22
C CYS A 134 -6.09 13.92 -0.83
N TYR A 135 -5.81 14.66 -1.91
CA TYR A 135 -4.49 14.64 -2.55
C TYR A 135 -3.43 15.27 -1.65
N MET A 136 -3.74 16.43 -1.08
CA MET A 136 -2.82 17.13 -0.17
C MET A 136 -2.58 16.33 1.10
N CYS A 137 -3.61 15.79 1.72
CA CYS A 137 -3.50 14.91 2.87
C CYS A 137 -2.59 13.71 2.59
N ALA A 138 -2.75 13.03 1.46
CA ALA A 138 -1.92 11.90 1.09
C ALA A 138 -0.45 12.30 0.84
N ARG A 139 -0.21 13.50 0.29
CA ARG A 139 1.13 14.04 0.07
C ARG A 139 1.81 14.40 1.39
N MET A 140 1.10 15.09 2.29
CA MET A 140 1.62 15.47 3.60
C MET A 140 1.91 14.25 4.47
N ARG A 141 1.01 13.26 4.49
CA ARG A 141 1.24 11.99 5.19
C ARG A 141 2.51 11.29 4.73
N ARG A 142 2.75 11.24 3.42
CA ARG A 142 3.99 10.67 2.88
C ARG A 142 5.20 11.45 3.34
N GLY A 143 5.18 12.78 3.24
CA GLY A 143 6.28 13.62 3.71
C GLY A 143 6.62 13.37 5.18
N ALA A 144 5.63 13.34 6.06
CA ALA A 144 5.82 13.08 7.48
C ALA A 144 6.43 11.69 7.77
N LEU A 145 5.97 10.65 7.03
CA LEU A 145 6.53 9.30 7.14
C LEU A 145 7.98 9.24 6.65
N TYR A 146 8.33 9.95 5.59
CA TYR A 146 9.69 10.03 5.10
C TYR A 146 10.62 10.71 6.13
N ASN A 147 10.22 11.89 6.62
CA ASN A 147 10.99 12.62 7.64
C ASN A 147 11.26 11.73 8.87
N LYS A 148 10.22 11.00 9.32
CA LYS A 148 10.38 10.11 10.47
C LYS A 148 11.29 8.90 10.19
N ALA A 149 11.23 8.34 9.00
CA ALA A 149 12.10 7.26 8.58
C ALA A 149 13.57 7.73 8.50
N GLU A 150 13.82 8.93 7.96
CA GLU A 150 15.13 9.55 7.88
C GLU A 150 15.70 9.84 9.28
N GLU A 151 14.89 10.45 10.17
CA GLU A 151 15.24 10.71 11.58
C GLU A 151 15.70 9.44 12.31
N LEU A 152 15.09 8.31 11.99
CA LEU A 152 15.42 7.00 12.55
C LEU A 152 16.60 6.32 11.84
N GLY A 153 17.17 6.94 10.83
CA GLY A 153 18.29 6.40 10.04
C GLY A 153 17.88 5.21 9.17
N CYS A 154 16.63 5.14 8.75
CA CYS A 154 16.16 4.09 7.85
C CYS A 154 16.48 4.43 6.39
N ASN A 155 16.90 3.45 5.61
CA ASN A 155 17.12 3.58 4.18
C ASN A 155 15.94 3.09 3.33
N LYS A 156 14.95 2.44 3.95
CA LYS A 156 13.73 1.97 3.28
C LYS A 156 12.48 2.31 4.09
N LEU A 157 11.39 2.64 3.35
CA LEU A 157 10.05 2.85 3.90
C LEU A 157 9.09 1.84 3.27
N ALA A 158 8.58 0.91 4.08
CA ALA A 158 7.64 -0.10 3.65
C ALA A 158 6.19 0.40 3.78
N LEU A 159 5.45 0.33 2.68
CA LEU A 159 4.03 0.71 2.60
C LEU A 159 3.15 -0.49 2.28
N GLY A 160 1.99 -0.59 2.92
CA GLY A 160 1.06 -1.71 2.84
C GLY A 160 0.21 -1.78 1.56
N HIS A 161 0.69 -1.28 0.42
CA HIS A 161 0.00 -1.41 -0.85
C HIS A 161 0.06 -2.84 -1.36
N HIS A 162 -1.09 -3.36 -1.81
CA HIS A 162 -1.25 -4.74 -2.24
C HIS A 162 -1.60 -4.84 -3.73
N PHE A 163 -1.79 -6.07 -4.25
CA PHE A 163 -2.04 -6.34 -5.67
C PHE A 163 -3.20 -5.53 -6.26
N ASP A 164 -4.30 -5.43 -5.51
CA ASP A 164 -5.50 -4.74 -6.00
C ASP A 164 -5.26 -3.23 -6.12
N ASP A 165 -4.46 -2.62 -5.21
CA ASP A 165 -4.02 -1.22 -5.34
C ASP A 165 -3.23 -0.96 -6.62
N VAL A 166 -2.40 -1.92 -7.03
CA VAL A 166 -1.58 -1.81 -8.24
C VAL A 166 -2.45 -1.77 -9.48
N ILE A 167 -3.39 -2.71 -9.62
CA ILE A 167 -4.28 -2.77 -10.79
C ILE A 167 -5.27 -1.59 -10.81
N GLU A 168 -5.79 -1.18 -9.66
CA GLU A 168 -6.62 0.03 -9.54
C GLU A 168 -5.85 1.28 -9.99
N THR A 169 -4.58 1.42 -9.57
CA THR A 169 -3.74 2.56 -9.97
C THR A 169 -3.44 2.53 -11.46
N THR A 170 -3.20 1.36 -12.04
CA THR A 170 -2.98 1.20 -13.48
C THR A 170 -4.22 1.64 -14.27
N MET A 171 -5.39 1.18 -13.86
CA MET A 171 -6.66 1.55 -14.49
C MET A 171 -7.03 3.03 -14.31
N LEU A 172 -6.75 3.61 -13.13
CA LEU A 172 -6.92 5.05 -12.90
C LEU A 172 -6.06 5.88 -13.85
N ASN A 173 -4.79 5.51 -14.02
CA ASN A 173 -3.90 6.22 -14.94
C ASN A 173 -4.38 6.09 -16.39
N LEU A 174 -4.79 4.91 -16.79
CA LEU A 174 -5.28 4.65 -18.15
C LEU A 174 -6.57 5.43 -18.46
N LEU A 175 -7.58 5.34 -17.57
CA LEU A 175 -8.93 5.83 -17.85
C LEU A 175 -9.14 7.29 -17.46
N CYS A 176 -8.43 7.78 -16.43
CA CYS A 176 -8.65 9.13 -15.91
C CYS A 176 -7.52 10.10 -16.26
N ALA A 177 -6.27 9.61 -16.40
CA ALA A 177 -5.12 10.45 -16.71
C ALA A 177 -4.60 10.29 -18.15
N GLY A 178 -5.15 9.36 -18.95
CA GLY A 178 -4.78 9.13 -20.33
C GLY A 178 -3.32 8.68 -20.52
N ASN A 179 -2.74 8.03 -19.52
CA ASN A 179 -1.37 7.51 -19.60
C ASN A 179 -1.26 6.09 -19.04
N PHE A 180 -0.25 5.37 -19.51
CA PHE A 180 0.02 4.02 -19.04
C PHE A 180 1.12 4.05 -17.97
N LYS A 181 0.71 4.13 -16.71
CA LYS A 181 1.60 4.08 -15.53
C LYS A 181 1.03 3.12 -14.50
N THR A 182 1.91 2.39 -13.83
CA THR A 182 1.54 1.51 -12.70
C THR A 182 2.18 1.99 -11.41
N MET A 183 1.81 1.36 -10.30
CA MET A 183 2.46 1.53 -9.01
C MET A 183 3.67 0.61 -8.95
N LEU A 184 4.88 1.15 -8.90
CA LEU A 184 6.09 0.33 -8.81
C LEU A 184 6.25 -0.32 -7.43
N PRO A 185 6.76 -1.58 -7.38
CA PRO A 185 7.02 -2.27 -6.10
C PRO A 185 8.17 -1.66 -5.30
N LYS A 186 9.07 -0.97 -5.97
CA LYS A 186 10.27 -0.31 -5.42
C LYS A 186 10.47 1.02 -6.13
N LEU A 187 10.74 2.08 -5.36
CA LEU A 187 10.86 3.44 -5.89
C LEU A 187 11.80 4.27 -5.03
N ASN A 188 12.79 4.90 -5.64
CA ASN A 188 13.60 5.91 -4.93
C ASN A 188 12.77 7.16 -4.67
N SER A 189 12.91 7.75 -3.50
CA SER A 189 12.30 9.05 -3.23
C SER A 189 12.94 10.13 -4.08
N THR A 190 12.14 11.02 -4.65
CA THR A 190 12.62 12.19 -5.39
C THR A 190 12.89 13.40 -4.50
N ASN A 191 12.33 13.41 -3.30
CA ASN A 191 12.38 14.56 -2.37
C ASN A 191 13.19 14.27 -1.09
N PHE A 192 13.60 13.03 -0.86
CA PHE A 192 14.34 12.57 0.30
C PHE A 192 15.48 11.67 -0.19
N ASP A 193 16.69 12.18 -0.15
CA ASP A 193 17.86 11.44 -0.59
C ASP A 193 18.10 10.22 0.31
N GLY A 194 18.39 9.09 -0.30
CA GLY A 194 18.73 7.86 0.42
C GLY A 194 17.56 7.02 0.93
N ILE A 195 16.30 7.46 0.81
CA ILE A 195 15.15 6.64 1.21
C ILE A 195 14.46 6.01 -0.01
N GLN A 196 14.28 4.71 0.04
CA GLN A 196 13.58 3.94 -0.96
C GLN A 196 12.22 3.45 -0.44
N ILE A 197 11.13 3.70 -1.19
CA ILE A 197 9.83 3.08 -0.91
C ILE A 197 9.86 1.62 -1.36
N ILE A 198 9.31 0.74 -0.54
CA ILE A 198 9.07 -0.66 -0.90
C ILE A 198 7.62 -1.06 -0.60
N ARG A 199 7.08 -1.99 -1.39
CA ARG A 199 5.69 -2.48 -1.28
C ARG A 199 5.68 -4.01 -1.21
N PRO A 200 5.92 -4.60 -0.04
CA PRO A 200 6.09 -6.05 0.09
C PRO A 200 4.81 -6.86 -0.15
N LEU A 201 3.62 -6.24 -0.02
CA LEU A 201 2.34 -6.91 -0.27
C LEU A 201 1.94 -6.94 -1.75
N TYR A 202 2.84 -6.58 -2.66
CA TYR A 202 2.60 -6.34 -4.09
C TYR A 202 1.89 -7.47 -4.84
N TYR A 203 2.09 -8.73 -4.43
CA TYR A 203 1.44 -9.91 -5.02
C TYR A 203 0.25 -10.44 -4.22
N ILE A 204 -0.07 -9.84 -3.07
CA ILE A 204 -1.12 -10.32 -2.18
C ILE A 204 -2.44 -9.68 -2.57
N ARG A 205 -3.49 -10.50 -2.70
CA ARG A 205 -4.85 -10.04 -2.98
C ARG A 205 -5.50 -9.50 -1.72
N GLU A 206 -6.27 -8.41 -1.87
CA GLU A 206 -7.01 -7.79 -0.76
C GLU A 206 -7.93 -8.79 -0.05
N GLU A 207 -8.63 -9.64 -0.79
CA GLU A 207 -9.51 -10.66 -0.23
C GLU A 207 -8.79 -11.62 0.74
N SER A 208 -7.51 -11.93 0.47
CA SER A 208 -6.71 -12.80 1.33
C SER A 208 -6.35 -12.10 2.64
N ILE A 209 -6.12 -10.79 2.59
CA ILE A 209 -5.87 -9.95 3.76
C ILE A 209 -7.14 -9.85 4.61
N ILE A 210 -8.29 -9.59 3.98
CA ILE A 210 -9.59 -9.52 4.64
C ILE A 210 -9.89 -10.83 5.37
N LYS A 211 -9.76 -11.97 4.67
CA LYS A 211 -9.99 -13.30 5.27
C LYS A 211 -9.05 -13.58 6.44
N PHE A 212 -7.79 -13.18 6.35
CA PHE A 212 -6.85 -13.32 7.45
C PHE A 212 -7.28 -12.50 8.68
N ILE A 213 -7.59 -11.22 8.50
CA ILE A 213 -8.00 -10.31 9.56
C ILE A 213 -9.30 -10.79 10.23
N GLN A 214 -10.33 -11.13 9.44
CA GLN A 214 -11.60 -11.63 9.95
C GLN A 214 -11.42 -12.89 10.80
N ASN A 215 -10.60 -13.83 10.34
CA ASN A 215 -10.33 -15.07 11.08
C ASN A 215 -9.36 -14.90 12.27
N SER A 216 -8.70 -13.77 12.39
CA SER A 216 -7.82 -13.45 13.52
C SER A 216 -8.54 -12.78 14.68
N GLY A 217 -9.76 -12.31 14.46
CA GLY A 217 -10.53 -11.57 15.46
C GLY A 217 -10.01 -10.15 15.73
N ILE A 218 -9.18 -9.61 14.81
CA ILE A 218 -8.62 -8.26 14.90
C ILE A 218 -9.61 -7.27 14.31
N TRP A 219 -9.84 -6.15 15.01
CA TRP A 219 -10.59 -5.00 14.51
C TRP A 219 -9.63 -3.98 13.90
N PRO A 220 -9.40 -3.98 12.57
CA PRO A 220 -8.51 -3.00 11.97
C PRO A 220 -9.15 -1.63 11.97
N LEU A 221 -8.35 -0.58 11.96
CA LEU A 221 -8.87 0.75 11.66
C LEU A 221 -9.44 0.76 10.24
N ASN A 222 -10.68 1.16 10.13
CA ASN A 222 -11.26 1.55 8.85
C ASN A 222 -10.84 2.99 8.53
N CYS A 223 -11.06 3.46 7.30
CA CYS A 223 -10.65 4.79 6.86
C CYS A 223 -11.09 5.86 7.89
N ALA A 224 -10.13 6.30 8.72
CA ALA A 224 -10.39 7.24 9.81
C ALA A 224 -10.53 8.70 9.34
N CYS A 225 -10.57 8.93 8.02
CA CYS A 225 -10.72 10.26 7.46
C CYS A 225 -12.20 10.63 7.33
N MET A 226 -12.72 11.41 8.26
CA MET A 226 -14.08 11.97 8.22
C MET A 226 -14.35 12.80 6.96
N VAL A 227 -13.32 13.41 6.37
CA VAL A 227 -13.43 14.24 5.16
C VAL A 227 -13.59 13.37 3.91
N ALA A 228 -12.89 12.23 3.82
CA ALA A 228 -13.07 11.28 2.72
C ALA A 228 -14.46 10.61 2.76
N ALA A 229 -15.08 10.54 3.93
CA ALA A 229 -16.43 10.02 4.12
C ALA A 229 -17.53 10.88 3.51
N LYS A 230 -17.32 12.19 3.40
CA LYS A 230 -18.36 13.17 3.02
C LYS A 230 -18.35 13.57 1.53
N LYS A 231 -17.27 13.29 0.76
CA LYS A 231 -17.21 13.69 -0.65
C LYS A 231 -17.60 12.54 -1.57
N THR A 232 -18.74 12.68 -2.22
CA THR A 232 -19.19 11.90 -3.38
C THR A 232 -18.16 11.96 -4.51
N GLY A 233 -17.77 10.80 -5.07
CA GLY A 233 -16.90 10.73 -6.25
C GLY A 233 -15.52 10.15 -5.98
N ASN A 234 -15.42 9.07 -5.21
CA ASN A 234 -14.16 8.34 -5.08
C ASN A 234 -13.88 7.53 -6.35
N LYS A 235 -13.14 8.15 -7.30
CA LYS A 235 -12.74 7.51 -8.57
C LYS A 235 -12.10 6.14 -8.37
N ARG A 236 -11.37 5.94 -7.28
CA ARG A 236 -10.79 4.65 -6.96
C ARG A 236 -11.85 3.58 -6.68
N TYR A 237 -12.93 3.95 -5.99
CA TYR A 237 -14.06 3.04 -5.75
C TYR A 237 -14.80 2.69 -7.05
N GLU A 238 -14.99 3.66 -7.94
CA GLU A 238 -15.57 3.43 -9.25
C GLU A 238 -14.72 2.44 -10.07
N ILE A 239 -13.40 2.63 -10.09
CA ILE A 239 -12.45 1.73 -10.76
C ILE A 239 -12.47 0.33 -10.14
N LYS A 240 -12.51 0.22 -8.82
CA LYS A 240 -12.61 -1.07 -8.13
C LYS A 240 -13.86 -1.85 -8.58
N ASN A 241 -15.01 -1.17 -8.64
CA ASN A 241 -16.25 -1.77 -9.12
C ASN A 241 -16.19 -2.14 -10.61
N LEU A 242 -15.56 -1.30 -11.44
CA LEU A 242 -15.34 -1.60 -12.85
C LEU A 242 -14.48 -2.85 -13.03
N ILE A 243 -13.35 -2.96 -12.33
CA ILE A 243 -12.49 -4.15 -12.40
C ILE A 243 -13.28 -5.40 -11.99
N LYS A 244 -14.10 -5.30 -10.95
CA LYS A 244 -14.95 -6.40 -10.50
C LYS A 244 -15.95 -6.81 -11.61
N SER A 245 -16.65 -5.87 -12.22
CA SER A 245 -17.61 -6.15 -13.30
C SER A 245 -16.93 -6.71 -14.57
N LEU A 246 -15.70 -6.27 -14.87
CA LEU A 246 -14.92 -6.87 -15.94
C LEU A 246 -14.55 -8.32 -15.64
N GLY A 247 -14.33 -8.67 -14.37
CA GLY A 247 -14.08 -10.04 -13.93
C GLY A 247 -15.21 -11.02 -14.22
N ASP A 248 -16.45 -10.53 -14.28
CA ASP A 248 -17.63 -11.35 -14.61
C ASP A 248 -17.63 -11.79 -16.08
N ASN A 249 -16.99 -11.02 -16.97
CA ASN A 249 -16.99 -11.24 -18.42
C ASN A 249 -15.64 -11.72 -18.96
N PHE A 250 -14.52 -11.37 -18.32
CA PHE A 250 -13.18 -11.68 -18.77
C PHE A 250 -12.42 -12.49 -17.73
N GLN A 251 -12.13 -13.74 -18.05
CA GLN A 251 -11.33 -14.59 -17.16
C GLN A 251 -9.96 -13.96 -16.89
N GLU A 252 -9.54 -13.98 -15.63
CA GLU A 252 -8.23 -13.49 -15.18
C GLU A 252 -7.93 -12.01 -15.54
N VAL A 253 -8.95 -11.18 -15.76
CA VAL A 253 -8.78 -9.77 -16.14
C VAL A 253 -7.82 -9.02 -15.22
N GLU A 254 -7.90 -9.26 -13.92
CA GLU A 254 -7.03 -8.63 -12.92
C GLU A 254 -5.56 -8.99 -13.13
N LYS A 255 -5.28 -10.25 -13.46
CA LYS A 255 -3.92 -10.69 -13.80
C LYS A 255 -3.46 -10.10 -15.13
N SER A 256 -4.37 -9.95 -16.09
CA SER A 256 -4.08 -9.33 -17.39
C SER A 256 -3.72 -7.86 -17.23
N ILE A 257 -4.48 -7.09 -16.43
CA ILE A 257 -4.15 -5.69 -16.10
C ILE A 257 -2.78 -5.60 -15.42
N PHE A 258 -2.51 -6.48 -14.46
CA PHE A 258 -1.23 -6.52 -13.77
C PHE A 258 -0.06 -6.82 -14.70
N ARG A 259 -0.22 -7.81 -15.58
CA ARG A 259 0.81 -8.24 -16.55
C ARG A 259 1.05 -7.21 -17.64
N ALA A 260 0.04 -6.44 -18.03
CA ALA A 260 0.18 -5.42 -19.06
C ALA A 260 1.31 -4.44 -18.75
N ALA A 261 1.48 -4.08 -17.47
CA ALA A 261 2.58 -3.21 -17.03
C ALA A 261 3.98 -3.86 -17.06
N GLN A 262 4.05 -5.18 -17.25
CA GLN A 262 5.30 -5.94 -17.38
C GLN A 262 5.63 -6.29 -18.83
N ASN A 263 4.67 -6.10 -19.75
CA ASN A 263 4.77 -6.50 -21.16
C ASN A 263 4.39 -5.33 -22.07
N VAL A 264 5.16 -4.26 -22.00
CA VAL A 264 4.96 -3.07 -22.83
C VAL A 264 5.79 -3.22 -24.10
N TYR A 265 5.13 -3.24 -25.24
CA TYR A 265 5.77 -3.31 -26.57
C TYR A 265 5.93 -1.89 -27.10
N LEU A 266 7.11 -1.30 -26.96
CA LEU A 266 7.39 0.06 -27.39
C LEU A 266 7.29 0.24 -28.93
N ASP A 267 7.44 -0.84 -29.66
CA ASP A 267 7.27 -0.85 -31.12
C ASP A 267 5.82 -0.69 -31.58
N SER A 268 4.87 -0.85 -30.66
CA SER A 268 3.43 -0.83 -30.93
C SER A 268 2.70 0.27 -30.15
N VAL A 269 3.42 1.32 -29.73
CA VAL A 269 2.84 2.51 -29.08
C VAL A 269 3.16 3.76 -29.89
N LEU A 270 2.27 4.74 -29.87
CA LEU A 270 2.44 6.00 -30.61
C LEU A 270 3.56 6.88 -30.03
N GLY A 271 3.85 6.74 -28.74
CA GLY A 271 4.93 7.48 -28.09
C GLY A 271 5.09 7.07 -26.62
N TRP A 272 6.24 7.39 -26.07
CA TRP A 272 6.56 7.15 -24.66
C TRP A 272 7.47 8.24 -24.14
N GLU A 273 7.56 8.34 -22.81
CA GLU A 273 8.49 9.23 -22.12
C GLU A 273 9.49 8.41 -21.32
N GLN A 274 10.77 8.70 -21.50
CA GLN A 274 11.86 8.07 -20.77
C GLN A 274 12.91 9.13 -20.42
N ASP A 275 13.34 9.16 -19.15
CA ASP A 275 14.34 10.10 -18.63
C ASP A 275 14.04 11.57 -18.96
N GLY A 276 12.74 11.95 -18.90
CA GLY A 276 12.26 13.29 -19.22
C GLY A 276 12.25 13.64 -20.72
N LYS A 277 12.56 12.69 -21.59
CA LYS A 277 12.49 12.85 -23.04
C LYS A 277 11.26 12.15 -23.61
N ARG A 278 10.56 12.84 -24.50
CA ARG A 278 9.42 12.29 -25.21
C ARG A 278 9.91 11.65 -26.52
N HIS A 279 9.49 10.42 -26.75
CA HIS A 279 9.76 9.64 -27.94
C HIS A 279 8.47 9.42 -28.73
N SER A 280 8.61 9.24 -30.05
CA SER A 280 7.53 8.95 -30.97
C SER A 280 7.85 7.69 -31.78
N PHE A 281 6.83 6.99 -32.25
CA PHE A 281 7.02 5.89 -33.20
C PHE A 281 7.67 6.35 -34.49
N LEU A 282 7.53 7.65 -34.86
CA LEU A 282 8.14 8.25 -36.03
C LEU A 282 9.67 8.34 -35.93
N ASP A 283 10.24 8.35 -34.72
CA ASP A 283 11.71 8.43 -34.54
C ASP A 283 12.46 7.29 -35.27
N LYS A 284 11.78 6.16 -35.51
CA LYS A 284 12.36 5.03 -36.26
C LYS A 284 12.43 5.25 -37.78
N PHE A 285 11.53 6.05 -38.32
CA PHE A 285 11.47 6.32 -39.76
C PHE A 285 12.41 7.45 -40.18
N GLU A 286 12.74 8.36 -39.25
CA GLU A 286 13.67 9.47 -39.50
C GLU A 286 15.15 9.03 -39.57
N VAL A 287 15.49 7.81 -39.11
CA VAL A 287 16.87 7.28 -39.09
C VAL A 287 17.23 6.55 -40.40
N GLU A 288 16.25 6.14 -41.20
CA GLU A 288 16.47 5.39 -42.47
C GLU A 288 16.80 6.30 -43.67
N ASP A 289 16.65 7.61 -43.55
CA ASP A 289 16.93 8.59 -44.65
C ASP A 289 18.34 9.22 -44.57
N LYS A 290 19.30 8.55 -43.94
CA LYS A 290 20.72 8.92 -43.95
C LYS A 290 21.57 7.71 -44.42
#